data_a6f90453c9d82c4f5d7034a527b9dd7e
#
_entry.id   a6f90453c9d82c4f5d7034a527b9dd7e
#
_cell.length_a   1.000
_cell.length_b   1.000
_cell.length_c   1.000
_cell.angle_alpha   90.00
_cell.angle_beta   90.00
_cell.angle_gamma   90.00
#
_symmetry.space_group_name_H-M   'P 1'
#
loop_
_entity.id
_entity.type
_entity.pdbx_description
1 polymer ?
#
loop_
_entity_poly.entity_id
_entity_poly.type
_entity_poly.pdbx_seq_one_letter_code
_entity_poly.pdbx_strand_id
1 'polypeptide(L)'
;MCAMTSDMVVVRKEGLYCVPGQFYIDPWRPVERAVITHAHGDHARGGHRHYLAATPGVGVLKSRLGDIHIDGLAYGETVVHNGVTISLHPAGHVLGSAQVRMAYRGEVWVASGDYKVEADSTCTPFEPVRCDTFITESTFGLPVYRWQPQQDVYDDINDWWRANAAQGRASVMQCYSFGKAQRILSGLEADIGPIVCHGAVQTLNTVYRDSGVWLPPTVMVGDVDKEDLKRSLVIAPPSAAGSPWVKRFGDFSDAFASGWMQLRGARRRRGVDRGFVLSDHADWPGLMQAITATGAQRVIVTHGSIAVLVRWLQQQGLQASGFDTEYGDDEADDAGVGNAASSAADNASGTATATADVAATATANVTANVTANVTAASAEAVSTDAAPAGARHA
;
A
#
# COMPACT_ATOMS: atom_id res chain seq x y z
N MET A 1 -31.17 -19.09 24.61
CA MET A 1 -30.08 -19.71 23.82
C MET A 1 -29.77 -18.73 22.67
N CYS A 2 -28.72 -17.95 22.77
CA CYS A 2 -28.26 -17.15 21.64
C CYS A 2 -27.66 -18.13 20.63
N ALA A 3 -28.26 -18.28 19.47
CA ALA A 3 -27.68 -19.05 18.39
C ALA A 3 -26.30 -18.43 18.12
N MET A 4 -25.22 -19.20 18.23
CA MET A 4 -23.91 -18.77 17.75
C MET A 4 -24.07 -18.54 16.24
N THR A 5 -24.16 -17.28 15.85
CA THR A 5 -24.13 -16.91 14.42
C THR A 5 -22.76 -17.32 13.91
N SER A 6 -22.75 -18.19 12.90
CA SER A 6 -21.48 -18.53 12.22
C SER A 6 -20.88 -17.26 11.60
N ASP A 7 -19.58 -17.09 11.69
CA ASP A 7 -18.89 -15.93 11.10
C ASP A 7 -19.27 -15.73 9.64
N MET A 8 -19.57 -14.49 9.26
CA MET A 8 -19.94 -14.13 7.89
C MET A 8 -18.75 -14.32 6.95
N VAL A 9 -17.54 -13.98 7.40
CA VAL A 9 -16.30 -14.16 6.65
C VAL A 9 -15.36 -15.10 7.40
N VAL A 10 -14.82 -16.08 6.69
CA VAL A 10 -13.85 -17.05 7.20
C VAL A 10 -12.65 -17.17 6.25
N VAL A 11 -11.51 -17.62 6.78
CA VAL A 11 -10.34 -17.93 5.96
C VAL A 11 -10.51 -19.31 5.34
N ARG A 12 -10.29 -19.43 4.05
CA ARG A 12 -10.17 -20.68 3.30
C ARG A 12 -8.84 -20.73 2.56
N LYS A 13 -8.49 -21.87 2.00
CA LYS A 13 -7.26 -22.06 1.24
C LYS A 13 -7.15 -21.14 0.00
N GLU A 14 -8.26 -20.61 -0.50
CA GLU A 14 -8.30 -19.71 -1.64
C GLU A 14 -8.29 -18.22 -1.25
N GLY A 15 -8.68 -17.86 -0.02
CA GLY A 15 -8.80 -16.47 0.42
C GLY A 15 -9.82 -16.27 1.52
N LEU A 16 -10.14 -15.01 1.79
CA LEU A 16 -11.23 -14.60 2.66
C LEU A 16 -12.56 -14.93 1.99
N TYR A 17 -13.39 -15.77 2.62
CA TYR A 17 -14.64 -16.28 2.04
C TYR A 17 -15.87 -15.79 2.80
N CYS A 18 -16.77 -15.10 2.10
CA CYS A 18 -18.09 -14.76 2.59
C CYS A 18 -19.01 -15.98 2.51
N VAL A 19 -19.30 -16.59 3.66
CA VAL A 19 -20.06 -17.86 3.76
C VAL A 19 -21.46 -17.75 3.16
N PRO A 20 -22.33 -16.78 3.56
CA PRO A 20 -23.66 -16.67 3.00
C PRO A 20 -23.65 -16.19 1.54
N GLY A 21 -22.71 -15.31 1.18
CA GLY A 21 -22.61 -14.77 -0.17
C GLY A 21 -21.97 -15.70 -1.19
N GLN A 22 -21.19 -16.69 -0.76
CA GLN A 22 -20.47 -17.64 -1.62
C GLN A 22 -19.54 -16.93 -2.63
N PHE A 23 -18.79 -15.92 -2.16
CA PHE A 23 -17.75 -15.22 -2.90
C PHE A 23 -16.51 -15.01 -2.02
N TYR A 24 -15.39 -14.69 -2.62
CA TYR A 24 -14.14 -14.41 -1.94
C TYR A 24 -13.80 -12.92 -2.01
N ILE A 25 -13.04 -12.43 -1.03
CA ILE A 25 -12.47 -11.09 -1.00
C ILE A 25 -10.97 -11.25 -1.17
N ASP A 26 -10.39 -10.57 -2.16
CA ASP A 26 -8.97 -10.60 -2.51
C ASP A 26 -8.35 -12.01 -2.48
N PRO A 27 -8.92 -12.97 -3.21
CA PRO A 27 -8.44 -14.34 -3.13
C PRO A 27 -7.05 -14.51 -3.76
N TRP A 28 -6.19 -15.27 -3.07
CA TRP A 28 -4.83 -15.57 -3.54
C TRP A 28 -4.74 -16.81 -4.45
N ARG A 29 -5.85 -17.50 -4.70
CA ARG A 29 -5.97 -18.61 -5.66
C ARG A 29 -7.22 -18.44 -6.53
N PRO A 30 -7.23 -19.02 -7.75
CA PRO A 30 -8.38 -18.94 -8.66
C PRO A 30 -9.69 -19.40 -8.01
N VAL A 31 -10.73 -18.59 -8.18
CA VAL A 31 -12.09 -18.82 -7.65
C VAL A 31 -13.16 -18.46 -8.66
N GLU A 32 -14.40 -18.89 -8.39
CA GLU A 32 -15.55 -18.55 -9.22
C GLU A 32 -15.92 -17.06 -9.17
N ARG A 33 -15.92 -16.45 -7.96
CA ARG A 33 -16.26 -15.03 -7.75
C ARG A 33 -15.32 -14.38 -6.76
N ALA A 34 -14.71 -13.30 -7.20
CA ALA A 34 -13.80 -12.47 -6.44
C ALA A 34 -14.32 -11.03 -6.34
N VAL A 35 -14.36 -10.47 -5.14
CA VAL A 35 -14.50 -9.04 -4.90
C VAL A 35 -13.11 -8.52 -4.59
N ILE A 36 -12.62 -7.58 -5.39
CA ILE A 36 -11.25 -7.06 -5.29
C ILE A 36 -11.29 -5.68 -4.65
N THR A 37 -10.54 -5.53 -3.55
CA THR A 37 -10.44 -4.25 -2.84
C THR A 37 -9.61 -3.24 -3.60
N HIS A 38 -8.48 -3.64 -4.16
CA HIS A 38 -7.60 -2.78 -4.96
C HIS A 38 -6.66 -3.61 -5.84
N ALA A 39 -5.89 -2.93 -6.68
CA ALA A 39 -5.17 -3.59 -7.77
C ALA A 39 -3.70 -3.94 -7.45
N HIS A 40 -3.23 -3.94 -6.19
CA HIS A 40 -1.90 -4.49 -5.86
C HIS A 40 -1.86 -6.01 -6.06
N GLY A 41 -0.68 -6.56 -6.29
CA GLY A 41 -0.52 -7.92 -6.76
C GLY A 41 -0.84 -8.99 -5.72
N ASP A 42 -0.69 -8.70 -4.44
CA ASP A 42 -1.08 -9.57 -3.34
C ASP A 42 -2.60 -9.63 -3.15
N HIS A 43 -3.35 -8.59 -3.53
CA HIS A 43 -4.82 -8.51 -3.46
C HIS A 43 -5.50 -8.89 -4.78
N ALA A 44 -4.94 -8.50 -5.93
CA ALA A 44 -5.53 -8.73 -7.24
C ALA A 44 -4.73 -9.76 -8.04
N ARG A 45 -5.15 -11.01 -7.98
CA ARG A 45 -4.55 -12.11 -8.74
C ARG A 45 -5.40 -12.49 -9.95
N GLY A 46 -4.75 -13.07 -10.95
CA GLY A 46 -5.40 -13.57 -12.14
C GLY A 46 -6.09 -14.93 -11.96
N GLY A 47 -6.96 -15.30 -12.95
CA GLY A 47 -7.55 -16.63 -13.03
C GLY A 47 -8.91 -16.79 -12.34
N HIS A 48 -9.49 -15.73 -11.76
CA HIS A 48 -10.88 -15.78 -11.28
C HIS A 48 -11.86 -15.71 -12.46
N ARG A 49 -13.01 -16.37 -12.32
CA ARG A 49 -14.00 -16.38 -13.40
C ARG A 49 -14.79 -15.08 -13.49
N HIS A 50 -15.14 -14.49 -12.33
CA HIS A 50 -15.85 -13.21 -12.24
C HIS A 50 -15.18 -12.33 -11.19
N TYR A 51 -14.91 -11.08 -11.57
CA TYR A 51 -14.38 -10.06 -10.69
C TYR A 51 -15.44 -8.99 -10.44
N LEU A 52 -15.48 -8.46 -9.23
CA LEU A 52 -16.22 -7.27 -8.85
C LEU A 52 -15.23 -6.32 -8.19
N ALA A 53 -15.17 -5.06 -8.63
CA ALA A 53 -14.33 -4.04 -8.03
C ALA A 53 -14.98 -2.65 -8.12
N ALA A 54 -14.43 -1.66 -7.42
CA ALA A 54 -14.88 -0.29 -7.58
C ALA A 54 -14.62 0.20 -9.00
N THR A 55 -15.59 0.90 -9.60
CA THR A 55 -15.51 1.40 -10.99
C THR A 55 -14.21 2.13 -11.29
N PRO A 56 -13.66 3.03 -10.42
CA PRO A 56 -12.39 3.69 -10.71
C PRO A 56 -11.17 2.74 -10.77
N GLY A 57 -11.26 1.54 -10.15
CA GLY A 57 -10.19 0.55 -10.14
C GLY A 57 -10.16 -0.37 -11.37
N VAL A 58 -11.25 -0.41 -12.16
CA VAL A 58 -11.39 -1.34 -13.28
C VAL A 58 -10.28 -1.17 -14.31
N GLY A 59 -9.93 0.09 -14.64
CA GLY A 59 -8.87 0.38 -15.62
C GLY A 59 -7.51 -0.15 -15.19
N VAL A 60 -7.15 0.01 -13.91
CA VAL A 60 -5.89 -0.50 -13.35
C VAL A 60 -5.89 -2.03 -13.32
N LEU A 61 -6.99 -2.66 -12.91
CA LEU A 61 -7.11 -4.12 -12.89
C LEU A 61 -6.96 -4.71 -14.30
N LYS A 62 -7.60 -4.13 -15.30
CA LYS A 62 -7.42 -4.54 -16.71
C LYS A 62 -6.01 -4.31 -17.22
N SER A 63 -5.37 -3.20 -16.86
CA SER A 63 -3.98 -2.92 -17.23
C SER A 63 -3.01 -3.97 -16.67
N ARG A 64 -3.27 -4.51 -15.46
CA ARG A 64 -2.41 -5.49 -14.81
C ARG A 64 -2.74 -6.95 -15.13
N LEU A 65 -4.01 -7.28 -15.22
CA LEU A 65 -4.47 -8.67 -15.34
C LEU A 65 -4.89 -9.03 -16.76
N GLY A 66 -4.90 -8.05 -17.69
CA GLY A 66 -5.30 -8.25 -19.06
C GLY A 66 -6.82 -8.30 -19.24
N ASP A 67 -7.26 -9.10 -20.21
CA ASP A 67 -8.69 -9.26 -20.53
C ASP A 67 -9.36 -10.17 -19.50
N ILE A 68 -9.94 -9.57 -18.46
CA ILE A 68 -10.67 -10.25 -17.38
C ILE A 68 -12.16 -9.87 -17.42
N HIS A 69 -13.03 -10.80 -17.00
CA HIS A 69 -14.45 -10.54 -16.84
C HIS A 69 -14.68 -9.82 -15.49
N ILE A 70 -14.79 -8.49 -15.53
CA ILE A 70 -14.90 -7.63 -14.36
C ILE A 70 -16.10 -6.69 -14.46
N ASP A 71 -16.91 -6.68 -13.42
CA ASP A 71 -17.98 -5.72 -13.18
C ASP A 71 -17.47 -4.60 -12.27
N GLY A 72 -17.73 -3.34 -12.69
CA GLY A 72 -17.47 -2.16 -11.89
C GLY A 72 -18.71 -1.77 -11.09
N LEU A 73 -18.56 -1.56 -9.77
CA LEU A 73 -19.61 -1.05 -8.90
C LEU A 73 -19.20 0.36 -8.44
N ALA A 74 -20.09 1.34 -8.61
CA ALA A 74 -19.81 2.69 -8.13
C ALA A 74 -19.73 2.72 -6.59
N TYR A 75 -18.94 3.62 -6.02
CA TYR A 75 -18.88 3.76 -4.56
C TYR A 75 -20.27 4.07 -4.00
N GLY A 76 -20.66 3.37 -2.94
CA GLY A 76 -21.97 3.48 -2.29
C GLY A 76 -23.10 2.74 -3.02
N GLU A 77 -22.92 2.35 -4.27
CA GLU A 77 -23.89 1.50 -4.99
C GLU A 77 -23.95 0.11 -4.37
N THR A 78 -25.10 -0.53 -4.42
CA THR A 78 -25.34 -1.83 -3.81
C THR A 78 -25.69 -2.89 -4.84
N VAL A 79 -25.18 -4.11 -4.64
CA VAL A 79 -25.59 -5.30 -5.35
C VAL A 79 -25.95 -6.41 -4.35
N VAL A 80 -26.94 -7.24 -4.67
CA VAL A 80 -27.32 -8.37 -3.81
C VAL A 80 -26.85 -9.67 -4.45
N HIS A 81 -26.08 -10.46 -3.70
CA HIS A 81 -25.65 -11.78 -4.11
C HIS A 81 -25.90 -12.81 -3.01
N ASN A 82 -26.68 -13.86 -3.30
CA ASN A 82 -27.10 -14.90 -2.33
C ASN A 82 -27.66 -14.32 -1.02
N GLY A 83 -28.40 -13.20 -1.10
CA GLY A 83 -29.00 -12.53 0.06
C GLY A 83 -28.07 -11.64 0.85
N VAL A 84 -26.79 -11.57 0.50
CA VAL A 84 -25.83 -10.58 1.04
C VAL A 84 -25.91 -9.31 0.20
N THR A 85 -26.13 -8.16 0.84
CA THR A 85 -26.01 -6.86 0.20
C THR A 85 -24.56 -6.40 0.27
N ILE A 86 -23.94 -6.18 -0.88
CA ILE A 86 -22.56 -5.76 -1.04
C ILE A 86 -22.56 -4.32 -1.50
N SER A 87 -21.70 -3.48 -0.92
CA SER A 87 -21.33 -2.16 -1.44
C SER A 87 -19.85 -1.90 -1.25
N LEU A 88 -19.29 -1.06 -2.12
CA LEU A 88 -17.89 -0.68 -2.10
C LEU A 88 -17.78 0.78 -1.66
N HIS A 89 -16.83 1.08 -0.78
CA HIS A 89 -16.61 2.40 -0.21
C HIS A 89 -15.14 2.79 -0.33
N PRO A 90 -14.80 4.08 -0.52
CA PRO A 90 -13.42 4.48 -0.71
C PRO A 90 -12.49 4.07 0.44
N ALA A 91 -11.31 3.56 0.12
CA ALA A 91 -10.28 3.18 1.09
C ALA A 91 -9.11 4.20 1.19
N GLY A 92 -8.98 5.14 0.22
CA GLY A 92 -7.97 6.20 0.26
C GLY A 92 -6.53 5.74 -0.01
N HIS A 93 -6.34 4.47 -0.35
CA HIS A 93 -5.03 3.86 -0.53
C HIS A 93 -4.43 4.16 -1.92
N VAL A 94 -5.11 3.74 -2.96
CA VAL A 94 -4.73 3.96 -4.38
C VAL A 94 -5.97 4.17 -5.25
N LEU A 95 -5.80 4.50 -6.52
CA LEU A 95 -6.92 4.66 -7.46
C LEU A 95 -7.81 3.41 -7.48
N GLY A 96 -9.08 3.60 -7.14
CA GLY A 96 -10.08 2.54 -7.11
C GLY A 96 -10.02 1.62 -5.89
N SER A 97 -9.20 1.91 -4.88
CA SER A 97 -9.19 1.15 -3.64
C SER A 97 -10.52 1.26 -2.89
N ALA A 98 -11.01 0.14 -2.38
CA ALA A 98 -12.34 0.05 -1.80
C ALA A 98 -12.38 -0.85 -0.56
N GLN A 99 -13.14 -0.41 0.43
CA GLN A 99 -13.62 -1.25 1.52
C GLN A 99 -14.84 -2.04 1.03
N VAL A 100 -14.91 -3.33 1.33
CA VAL A 100 -16.04 -4.20 0.99
C VAL A 100 -16.99 -4.29 2.18
N ARG A 101 -18.14 -3.61 2.06
CA ARG A 101 -19.21 -3.70 3.05
C ARG A 101 -20.18 -4.82 2.67
N MET A 102 -20.47 -5.70 3.60
CA MET A 102 -21.38 -6.83 3.48
C MET A 102 -22.47 -6.75 4.56
N ALA A 103 -23.72 -6.73 4.15
CA ALA A 103 -24.84 -6.75 5.09
C ALA A 103 -25.70 -8.00 4.88
N TYR A 104 -25.93 -8.74 5.96
CA TYR A 104 -26.71 -9.97 5.93
C TYR A 104 -27.46 -10.18 7.25
N ARG A 105 -28.77 -10.36 7.19
CA ARG A 105 -29.64 -10.63 8.36
C ARG A 105 -29.48 -9.62 9.52
N GLY A 106 -29.24 -8.34 9.19
CA GLY A 106 -29.11 -7.28 10.17
C GLY A 106 -27.70 -7.08 10.72
N GLU A 107 -26.73 -7.92 10.37
CA GLU A 107 -25.33 -7.81 10.72
C GLU A 107 -24.55 -7.19 9.56
N VAL A 108 -23.60 -6.29 9.87
CA VAL A 108 -22.75 -5.60 8.89
C VAL A 108 -21.28 -5.92 9.17
N TRP A 109 -20.62 -6.45 8.17
CA TRP A 109 -19.17 -6.66 8.16
C TRP A 109 -18.52 -5.77 7.10
N VAL A 110 -17.34 -5.28 7.40
CA VAL A 110 -16.51 -4.52 6.45
C VAL A 110 -15.12 -5.12 6.39
N ALA A 111 -14.65 -5.44 5.18
CA ALA A 111 -13.25 -5.74 4.92
C ALA A 111 -12.61 -4.51 4.29
N SER A 112 -11.61 -3.93 4.97
CA SER A 112 -11.01 -2.66 4.57
C SER A 112 -10.19 -2.75 3.28
N GLY A 113 -9.60 -3.91 2.96
CA GLY A 113 -8.42 -3.94 2.14
C GLY A 113 -7.33 -3.09 2.77
N ASP A 114 -6.41 -2.59 1.96
CA ASP A 114 -5.44 -1.60 2.40
C ASP A 114 -6.03 -0.20 2.34
N TYR A 115 -5.68 0.65 3.31
CA TYR A 115 -6.28 1.97 3.37
C TYR A 115 -5.34 3.05 3.91
N LYS A 116 -5.62 4.30 3.53
CA LYS A 116 -4.98 5.49 4.08
C LYS A 116 -6.03 6.53 4.44
N VAL A 117 -5.95 7.05 5.67
CA VAL A 117 -6.93 8.02 6.18
C VAL A 117 -6.62 9.44 5.73
N GLU A 118 -5.33 9.79 5.60
CA GLU A 118 -4.91 11.08 5.07
C GLU A 118 -5.27 11.18 3.58
N ALA A 119 -6.00 12.25 3.21
CA ALA A 119 -6.46 12.45 1.85
C ALA A 119 -5.30 12.64 0.85
N ASP A 120 -5.50 12.15 -0.36
CA ASP A 120 -4.58 12.29 -1.48
C ASP A 120 -5.32 12.65 -2.75
N SER A 121 -4.72 13.48 -3.61
CA SER A 121 -5.34 13.95 -4.85
C SER A 121 -5.42 12.88 -5.95
N THR A 122 -4.76 11.73 -5.78
CA THR A 122 -4.66 10.66 -6.78
C THR A 122 -5.71 9.56 -6.62
N CYS A 123 -6.49 9.59 -5.53
CA CYS A 123 -7.57 8.63 -5.28
C CYS A 123 -8.71 9.27 -4.48
N THR A 124 -9.85 8.60 -4.43
CA THR A 124 -10.98 9.03 -3.59
C THR A 124 -10.60 8.87 -2.12
N PRO A 125 -10.76 9.92 -1.28
CA PRO A 125 -10.39 9.87 0.14
C PRO A 125 -11.12 8.77 0.91
N PHE A 126 -10.48 8.24 1.96
CA PHE A 126 -11.05 7.25 2.86
C PHE A 126 -12.37 7.72 3.46
N GLU A 127 -13.37 6.83 3.44
CA GLU A 127 -14.68 7.05 4.06
C GLU A 127 -14.91 6.01 5.17
N PRO A 128 -15.09 6.41 6.44
CA PRO A 128 -15.35 5.45 7.50
C PRO A 128 -16.73 4.80 7.34
N VAL A 129 -16.79 3.48 7.36
CA VAL A 129 -18.02 2.69 7.19
C VAL A 129 -18.43 2.05 8.52
N ARG A 130 -19.62 2.38 9.02
CA ARG A 130 -20.17 1.79 10.25
C ARG A 130 -20.43 0.29 10.07
N CYS A 131 -19.99 -0.52 11.04
CA CYS A 131 -20.16 -1.97 10.99
C CYS A 131 -20.12 -2.60 12.39
N ASP A 132 -20.54 -3.87 12.48
CA ASP A 132 -20.47 -4.68 13.69
C ASP A 132 -19.12 -5.37 13.81
N THR A 133 -18.57 -5.83 12.67
CA THR A 133 -17.25 -6.45 12.56
C THR A 133 -16.43 -5.75 11.47
N PHE A 134 -15.20 -5.36 11.82
CA PHE A 134 -14.25 -4.72 10.92
C PHE A 134 -13.03 -5.63 10.70
N ILE A 135 -12.76 -6.01 9.45
CA ILE A 135 -11.54 -6.72 9.05
C ILE A 135 -10.57 -5.67 8.54
N THR A 136 -9.42 -5.51 9.18
CA THR A 136 -8.45 -4.41 8.93
C THR A 136 -7.05 -4.92 8.66
N GLU A 137 -6.32 -4.20 7.80
CA GLU A 137 -4.87 -4.34 7.67
C GLU A 137 -4.13 -3.93 8.95
N SER A 138 -2.85 -4.28 9.05
CA SER A 138 -1.94 -3.78 10.07
C SER A 138 -0.50 -3.63 9.57
N THR A 139 -0.32 -3.24 8.31
CA THR A 139 1.00 -3.08 7.66
C THR A 139 1.93 -2.22 8.50
N PHE A 140 1.46 -1.05 8.92
CA PHE A 140 2.16 -0.17 9.85
C PHE A 140 1.51 -0.15 11.24
N GLY A 141 1.04 -1.29 11.70
CA GLY A 141 0.33 -1.50 12.97
C GLY A 141 1.24 -1.47 14.22
N LEU A 142 2.24 -0.59 14.25
CA LEU A 142 3.12 -0.35 15.40
C LEU A 142 3.17 1.14 15.74
N PRO A 143 3.22 1.51 17.05
CA PRO A 143 3.24 2.92 17.49
C PRO A 143 4.40 3.77 16.96
N VAL A 144 5.47 3.14 16.47
CA VAL A 144 6.63 3.82 15.88
C VAL A 144 6.32 4.44 14.52
N TYR A 145 5.32 3.94 13.81
CA TYR A 145 4.93 4.48 12.51
C TYR A 145 3.97 5.65 12.71
N ARG A 146 4.46 6.84 12.42
CA ARG A 146 3.74 8.11 12.42
C ARG A 146 4.21 8.93 11.24
N TRP A 147 3.31 9.20 10.32
CA TRP A 147 3.66 9.94 9.12
C TRP A 147 3.76 11.44 9.41
N GLN A 148 4.74 12.09 8.79
CA GLN A 148 4.75 13.54 8.65
C GLN A 148 3.66 13.96 7.66
N PRO A 149 3.22 15.23 7.69
CA PRO A 149 2.33 15.74 6.66
C PRO A 149 2.90 15.45 5.27
N GLN A 150 2.06 14.96 4.37
CA GLN A 150 2.50 14.52 3.03
C GLN A 150 3.15 15.68 2.25
N GLN A 151 2.69 16.91 2.45
CA GLN A 151 3.28 18.09 1.81
C GLN A 151 4.76 18.30 2.21
N ASP A 152 5.10 18.11 3.47
CA ASP A 152 6.50 18.25 3.95
C ASP A 152 7.42 17.25 3.23
N VAL A 153 6.90 16.04 2.93
CA VAL A 153 7.66 15.03 2.18
C VAL A 153 7.80 15.42 0.71
N TYR A 154 6.78 16.02 0.12
CA TYR A 154 6.85 16.54 -1.25
C TYR A 154 7.87 17.69 -1.37
N ASP A 155 7.86 18.62 -0.42
CA ASP A 155 8.81 19.72 -0.36
C ASP A 155 10.25 19.19 -0.24
N ASP A 156 10.48 18.20 0.63
CA ASP A 156 11.77 17.52 0.79
C ASP A 156 12.25 16.82 -0.51
N ILE A 157 11.32 16.22 -1.28
CA ILE A 157 11.62 15.58 -2.56
C ILE A 157 11.99 16.65 -3.60
N ASN A 158 11.22 17.73 -3.71
CA ASN A 158 11.47 18.83 -4.63
C ASN A 158 12.80 19.54 -4.32
N ASP A 159 13.13 19.76 -3.05
CA ASP A 159 14.40 20.35 -2.63
C ASP A 159 15.60 19.45 -2.96
N TRP A 160 15.47 18.14 -2.74
CA TRP A 160 16.49 17.16 -3.13
C TRP A 160 16.69 17.14 -4.65
N TRP A 161 15.61 17.15 -5.43
CA TRP A 161 15.67 17.22 -6.88
C TRP A 161 16.31 18.51 -7.37
N ARG A 162 15.89 19.65 -6.84
CA ARG A 162 16.44 20.98 -7.18
C ARG A 162 17.94 21.07 -6.91
N ALA A 163 18.38 20.53 -5.75
CA ALA A 163 19.80 20.51 -5.39
C ALA A 163 20.64 19.64 -6.34
N ASN A 164 20.14 18.49 -6.76
CA ASN A 164 20.82 17.62 -7.73
C ASN A 164 20.86 18.28 -9.14
N ALA A 165 19.72 18.80 -9.59
CA ALA A 165 19.62 19.48 -10.89
C ALA A 165 20.58 20.65 -11.00
N ALA A 166 20.76 21.44 -9.94
CA ALA A 166 21.75 22.54 -9.88
C ALA A 166 23.21 22.06 -9.99
N GLN A 167 23.47 20.78 -9.65
CA GLN A 167 24.80 20.16 -9.80
C GLN A 167 24.96 19.42 -11.14
N GLY A 168 23.97 19.47 -12.03
CA GLY A 168 23.96 18.70 -13.27
C GLY A 168 23.90 17.20 -13.08
N ARG A 169 23.19 16.75 -12.05
CA ARG A 169 23.08 15.37 -11.59
C ARG A 169 21.61 14.95 -11.57
N ALA A 170 21.29 13.82 -12.17
CA ALA A 170 19.92 13.28 -12.16
C ALA A 170 19.51 12.81 -10.76
N SER A 171 18.22 12.82 -10.49
CA SER A 171 17.60 12.30 -9.27
C SER A 171 16.81 11.03 -9.60
N VAL A 172 17.18 9.87 -9.07
CA VAL A 172 16.49 8.60 -9.34
C VAL A 172 15.69 8.17 -8.11
N MET A 173 14.37 8.30 -8.20
CA MET A 173 13.44 7.90 -7.16
C MET A 173 12.92 6.50 -7.44
N GLN A 174 13.21 5.58 -6.54
CA GLN A 174 12.68 4.22 -6.55
C GLN A 174 11.41 4.17 -5.69
N CYS A 175 10.31 3.71 -6.27
CA CYS A 175 9.03 3.53 -5.58
C CYS A 175 8.15 2.54 -6.35
N TYR A 176 7.05 2.07 -5.73
CA TYR A 176 6.10 1.19 -6.43
C TYR A 176 5.47 1.89 -7.60
N SER A 177 5.33 1.15 -8.72
CA SER A 177 4.82 1.67 -9.98
C SER A 177 3.34 2.07 -9.89
N PHE A 178 2.56 1.36 -9.07
CA PHE A 178 1.15 1.62 -8.85
C PHE A 178 0.93 2.29 -7.48
N GLY A 179 0.20 3.38 -7.46
CA GLY A 179 -0.15 4.15 -6.26
C GLY A 179 0.96 5.10 -5.82
N LYS A 180 2.07 4.59 -5.31
CA LYS A 180 3.19 5.37 -4.77
C LYS A 180 3.79 6.33 -5.81
N ALA A 181 4.05 5.83 -7.01
CA ALA A 181 4.60 6.68 -8.09
C ALA A 181 3.67 7.84 -8.42
N GLN A 182 2.37 7.60 -8.56
CA GLN A 182 1.39 8.64 -8.88
C GLN A 182 1.21 9.62 -7.73
N ARG A 183 1.25 9.14 -6.48
CA ARG A 183 1.23 9.98 -5.28
C ARG A 183 2.44 10.91 -5.24
N ILE A 184 3.65 10.42 -5.50
CA ILE A 184 4.84 11.28 -5.63
C ILE A 184 4.65 12.29 -6.75
N LEU A 185 4.26 11.85 -7.94
CA LEU A 185 4.06 12.71 -9.12
C LEU A 185 3.13 13.88 -8.82
N SER A 186 2.06 13.67 -8.05
CA SER A 186 1.07 14.71 -7.74
C SER A 186 1.64 15.87 -6.90
N GLY A 187 2.75 15.65 -6.19
CA GLY A 187 3.42 16.67 -5.35
C GLY A 187 4.68 17.28 -5.98
N LEU A 188 5.02 16.94 -7.23
CA LEU A 188 6.24 17.44 -7.87
C LEU A 188 6.07 18.80 -8.53
N GLU A 189 7.10 19.65 -8.39
CA GLU A 189 7.25 20.93 -9.09
C GLU A 189 7.88 20.69 -10.48
N ALA A 190 7.05 20.58 -11.51
CA ALA A 190 7.48 20.19 -12.87
C ALA A 190 8.35 21.22 -13.59
N ASP A 191 8.53 22.43 -13.03
CA ASP A 191 9.41 23.48 -13.54
C ASP A 191 10.89 23.29 -13.17
N ILE A 192 11.22 22.41 -12.21
CA ILE A 192 12.61 22.08 -11.85
C ILE A 192 13.34 21.40 -13.02
N GLY A 193 12.68 20.47 -13.72
CA GLY A 193 13.25 19.74 -14.83
C GLY A 193 12.31 18.67 -15.41
N PRO A 194 12.77 17.86 -16.37
CA PRO A 194 11.97 16.77 -16.91
C PRO A 194 11.67 15.69 -15.84
N ILE A 195 10.43 15.19 -15.84
CA ILE A 195 10.03 14.03 -15.06
C ILE A 195 10.03 12.81 -15.98
N VAL A 196 11.04 11.95 -15.80
CA VAL A 196 11.24 10.75 -16.61
C VAL A 196 10.66 9.53 -15.89
N CYS A 197 9.75 8.81 -16.53
CA CYS A 197 9.15 7.61 -15.93
C CYS A 197 9.64 6.33 -16.61
N HIS A 198 9.83 5.29 -15.79
CA HIS A 198 9.97 3.92 -16.30
C HIS A 198 8.68 3.47 -16.99
N GLY A 199 8.79 2.59 -17.99
CA GLY A 199 7.62 2.12 -18.77
C GLY A 199 6.47 1.60 -17.94
N ALA A 200 6.77 0.82 -16.88
CA ALA A 200 5.76 0.31 -15.95
C ALA A 200 4.98 1.43 -15.23
N VAL A 201 5.67 2.52 -14.84
CA VAL A 201 5.04 3.70 -14.24
C VAL A 201 4.24 4.47 -15.28
N GLN A 202 4.79 4.67 -16.48
CA GLN A 202 4.13 5.44 -17.53
C GLN A 202 2.81 4.81 -18.00
N THR A 203 2.76 3.48 -18.10
CA THR A 203 1.52 2.75 -18.39
C THR A 203 0.42 3.08 -17.38
N LEU A 204 0.76 3.05 -16.09
CA LEU A 204 -0.19 3.36 -15.02
C LEU A 204 -0.55 4.86 -14.97
N ASN A 205 0.40 5.76 -15.24
CA ASN A 205 0.12 7.20 -15.36
C ASN A 205 -0.95 7.48 -16.43
N THR A 206 -0.94 6.74 -17.55
CA THR A 206 -1.99 6.83 -18.58
C THR A 206 -3.34 6.45 -18.00
N VAL A 207 -3.44 5.31 -17.30
CA VAL A 207 -4.69 4.87 -16.67
C VAL A 207 -5.23 5.90 -15.65
N TYR A 208 -4.33 6.49 -14.85
CA TYR A 208 -4.72 7.54 -13.89
C TYR A 208 -5.30 8.78 -14.60
N ARG A 209 -4.62 9.26 -15.64
CA ARG A 209 -5.11 10.42 -16.45
C ARG A 209 -6.44 10.11 -17.13
N ASP A 210 -6.59 8.92 -17.71
CA ASP A 210 -7.85 8.47 -18.34
C ASP A 210 -8.99 8.38 -17.32
N SER A 211 -8.67 8.15 -16.04
CA SER A 211 -9.61 8.16 -14.92
C SER A 211 -9.87 9.57 -14.35
N GLY A 212 -9.32 10.62 -14.97
CA GLY A 212 -9.51 12.01 -14.56
C GLY A 212 -8.56 12.50 -13.46
N VAL A 213 -7.57 11.73 -13.06
CA VAL A 213 -6.55 12.14 -12.09
C VAL A 213 -5.51 13.03 -12.78
N TRP A 214 -5.33 14.23 -12.24
CA TRP A 214 -4.28 15.12 -12.73
C TRP A 214 -2.89 14.64 -12.28
N LEU A 215 -1.97 14.51 -13.22
CA LEU A 215 -0.55 14.26 -12.98
C LEU A 215 0.28 15.19 -13.87
N PRO A 216 1.43 15.70 -13.40
CA PRO A 216 2.31 16.53 -14.21
C PRO A 216 2.73 15.80 -15.51
N PRO A 217 3.18 16.53 -16.53
CA PRO A 217 3.75 15.91 -17.74
C PRO A 217 4.90 14.99 -17.40
N THR A 218 4.88 13.78 -17.97
CA THR A 218 5.93 12.78 -17.81
C THR A 218 6.41 12.30 -19.18
N VAL A 219 7.68 11.97 -19.29
CA VAL A 219 8.30 11.54 -20.55
C VAL A 219 9.04 10.23 -20.38
N MET A 220 9.30 9.54 -21.50
CA MET A 220 10.17 8.37 -21.55
C MET A 220 11.63 8.79 -21.71
N VAL A 221 12.56 7.97 -21.22
CA VAL A 221 14.00 8.27 -21.29
C VAL A 221 14.52 8.50 -22.73
N GLY A 222 13.85 7.94 -23.74
CA GLY A 222 14.19 8.12 -25.15
C GLY A 222 13.79 9.47 -25.73
N ASP A 223 12.90 10.18 -25.04
CA ASP A 223 12.31 11.45 -25.51
C ASP A 223 13.00 12.68 -24.88
N VAL A 224 14.11 12.48 -24.15
CA VAL A 224 14.80 13.53 -23.40
C VAL A 224 16.25 13.62 -23.87
N ASP A 225 16.72 14.83 -24.12
CA ASP A 225 18.12 15.10 -24.48
C ASP A 225 19.07 14.81 -23.32
N LYS A 226 20.33 14.43 -23.65
CA LYS A 226 21.35 14.05 -22.65
C LYS A 226 21.62 15.11 -21.59
N GLU A 227 21.57 16.40 -21.97
CA GLU A 227 21.76 17.49 -21.02
C GLU A 227 20.56 17.63 -20.06
N ASP A 228 19.36 17.49 -20.57
CA ASP A 228 18.14 17.53 -19.75
C ASP A 228 18.01 16.29 -18.84
N LEU A 229 18.55 15.13 -19.23
CA LEU A 229 18.63 13.97 -18.34
C LEU A 229 19.42 14.26 -17.05
N LYS A 230 20.45 15.12 -17.10
CA LYS A 230 21.26 15.49 -15.94
C LYS A 230 20.53 16.30 -14.89
N ARG A 231 19.37 16.85 -15.21
CA ARG A 231 18.53 17.61 -14.28
C ARG A 231 17.16 16.97 -14.06
N SER A 232 16.97 15.75 -14.59
CA SER A 232 15.70 15.06 -14.49
C SER A 232 15.45 14.46 -13.11
N LEU A 233 14.15 14.35 -12.75
CA LEU A 233 13.68 13.39 -11.76
C LEU A 233 13.19 12.15 -12.47
N VAL A 234 13.71 11.00 -12.07
CA VAL A 234 13.41 9.69 -12.64
C VAL A 234 12.56 8.92 -11.67
N ILE A 235 11.38 8.46 -12.07
CA ILE A 235 10.51 7.60 -11.27
C ILE A 235 10.55 6.18 -11.83
N ALA A 236 10.99 5.23 -11.01
CA ALA A 236 11.18 3.84 -11.42
C ALA A 236 10.84 2.85 -10.31
N PRO A 237 10.40 1.62 -10.67
CA PRO A 237 10.21 0.55 -9.69
C PRO A 237 11.56 0.11 -9.08
N PRO A 238 11.55 -0.47 -7.86
CA PRO A 238 12.76 -0.99 -7.23
C PRO A 238 13.49 -2.04 -8.09
N SER A 239 12.76 -2.80 -8.91
CA SER A 239 13.30 -3.79 -9.86
C SER A 239 14.19 -3.16 -10.96
N ALA A 240 14.08 -1.86 -11.21
CA ALA A 240 14.93 -1.15 -12.15
C ALA A 240 16.32 -0.83 -11.57
N ALA A 241 16.52 -0.93 -10.25
CA ALA A 241 17.79 -0.64 -9.61
C ALA A 241 18.94 -1.47 -10.19
N GLY A 242 20.08 -0.81 -10.48
CA GLY A 242 21.25 -1.47 -11.04
C GLY A 242 21.13 -1.96 -12.48
N SER A 243 19.96 -1.81 -13.11
CA SER A 243 19.71 -2.24 -14.49
C SER A 243 20.45 -1.35 -15.52
N PRO A 244 20.63 -1.83 -16.78
CA PRO A 244 21.13 -1.00 -17.88
C PRO A 244 20.26 0.24 -18.13
N TRP A 245 18.97 0.19 -17.78
CA TRP A 245 18.05 1.31 -17.95
C TRP A 245 18.45 2.49 -17.05
N VAL A 246 18.72 2.26 -15.76
CA VAL A 246 19.14 3.29 -14.81
C VAL A 246 20.53 3.84 -15.16
N LYS A 247 21.45 3.03 -15.70
CA LYS A 247 22.79 3.47 -16.11
C LYS A 247 22.79 4.55 -17.20
N ARG A 248 21.66 4.74 -17.91
CA ARG A 248 21.51 5.82 -18.93
C ARG A 248 21.57 7.21 -18.34
N PHE A 249 21.27 7.37 -17.05
CA PHE A 249 21.26 8.67 -16.36
C PHE A 249 22.66 9.14 -15.94
N GLY A 250 23.69 8.31 -16.11
CA GLY A 250 25.09 8.68 -15.81
C GLY A 250 25.34 8.83 -14.32
N ASP A 251 25.83 9.99 -13.90
CA ASP A 251 25.93 10.34 -12.47
C ASP A 251 24.55 10.76 -11.95
N PHE A 252 24.10 10.11 -10.90
CA PHE A 252 22.79 10.39 -10.28
C PHE A 252 22.86 10.23 -8.76
N SER A 253 21.97 10.90 -8.07
CA SER A 253 21.63 10.57 -6.68
C SER A 253 20.40 9.70 -6.68
N ASP A 254 20.41 8.64 -5.87
CA ASP A 254 19.26 7.75 -5.77
C ASP A 254 18.52 7.90 -4.43
N ALA A 255 17.23 7.63 -4.48
CA ALA A 255 16.37 7.65 -3.31
C ALA A 255 15.34 6.52 -3.35
N PHE A 256 14.82 6.16 -2.19
CA PHE A 256 13.72 5.22 -2.03
C PHE A 256 12.57 5.85 -1.23
N ALA A 257 11.34 5.77 -1.76
CA ALA A 257 10.14 6.26 -1.08
C ALA A 257 9.29 5.09 -0.58
N SER A 258 9.17 4.96 0.73
CA SER A 258 8.37 3.93 1.40
C SER A 258 8.12 4.30 2.86
N GLY A 259 7.01 3.84 3.46
CA GLY A 259 6.77 3.93 4.90
C GLY A 259 7.85 3.25 5.74
N TRP A 260 8.48 2.19 5.23
CA TRP A 260 9.60 1.50 5.88
C TRP A 260 10.83 2.37 6.08
N MET A 261 10.96 3.49 5.35
CA MET A 261 12.05 4.45 5.54
C MET A 261 12.00 5.17 6.89
N GLN A 262 10.93 5.03 7.65
CA GLN A 262 10.86 5.49 9.03
C GLN A 262 11.92 4.81 9.92
N LEU A 263 12.25 3.54 9.65
CA LEU A 263 13.19 2.77 10.46
C LEU A 263 14.62 2.88 9.92
N ARG A 264 15.58 3.27 10.77
CA ARG A 264 17.00 3.40 10.40
C ARG A 264 17.60 2.11 9.82
N GLY A 265 17.18 0.95 10.34
CA GLY A 265 17.62 -0.35 9.85
C GLY A 265 17.20 -0.62 8.40
N ALA A 266 15.97 -0.28 8.05
CA ALA A 266 15.45 -0.41 6.69
C ALA A 266 16.19 0.52 5.72
N ARG A 267 16.39 1.79 6.07
CA ARG A 267 17.20 2.74 5.28
C ARG A 267 18.60 2.21 4.96
N ARG A 268 19.31 1.69 5.97
CA ARG A 268 20.66 1.15 5.78
C ARG A 268 20.71 -0.05 4.84
N ARG A 269 19.71 -0.91 4.88
CA ARG A 269 19.66 -2.10 4.00
C ARG A 269 19.41 -1.75 2.54
N ARG A 270 18.68 -0.66 2.26
CA ARG A 270 18.42 -0.23 0.87
C ARG A 270 19.65 0.27 0.16
N GLY A 271 20.63 0.83 0.88
CA GLY A 271 21.89 1.29 0.29
C GLY A 271 21.73 2.45 -0.69
N VAL A 272 20.65 3.24 -0.58
CA VAL A 272 20.40 4.45 -1.37
C VAL A 272 20.90 5.69 -0.66
N ASP A 273 21.19 6.77 -1.41
CA ASP A 273 21.65 8.05 -0.87
C ASP A 273 20.61 8.69 0.06
N ARG A 274 19.30 8.55 -0.25
CA ARG A 274 18.23 9.16 0.54
C ARG A 274 17.01 8.25 0.65
N GLY A 275 16.36 8.25 1.82
CA GLY A 275 15.07 7.59 2.06
C GLY A 275 14.01 8.61 2.40
N PHE A 276 12.89 8.61 1.67
CA PHE A 276 11.72 9.42 1.97
C PHE A 276 10.63 8.57 2.64
N VAL A 277 10.10 9.07 3.76
CA VAL A 277 9.03 8.40 4.49
C VAL A 277 7.70 8.77 3.86
N LEU A 278 7.29 8.04 2.86
CA LEU A 278 6.01 8.24 2.17
C LEU A 278 5.29 6.92 2.03
N SER A 279 4.08 6.83 2.58
CA SER A 279 3.25 5.62 2.55
C SER A 279 1.88 5.91 1.98
N ASP A 280 1.31 4.94 1.28
CA ASP A 280 -0.08 4.84 0.84
C ASP A 280 -0.96 4.06 1.81
N HIS A 281 -0.39 3.56 2.91
CA HIS A 281 -1.12 2.95 4.03
C HIS A 281 -1.29 3.91 5.20
N ALA A 282 -2.27 3.62 6.05
CA ALA A 282 -2.44 4.28 7.32
C ALA A 282 -1.26 4.00 8.26
N ASP A 283 -0.83 5.03 9.00
CA ASP A 283 0.06 4.88 10.13
C ASP A 283 -0.70 4.42 11.40
N TRP A 284 0.00 4.26 12.50
CA TRP A 284 -0.63 3.88 13.77
C TRP A 284 -1.80 4.79 14.18
N PRO A 285 -1.68 6.13 14.22
CA PRO A 285 -2.83 7.00 14.49
C PRO A 285 -3.98 6.83 13.50
N GLY A 286 -3.68 6.71 12.21
CA GLY A 286 -4.68 6.50 11.15
C GLY A 286 -5.43 5.18 11.30
N LEU A 287 -4.73 4.09 11.64
CA LEU A 287 -5.35 2.80 11.96
C LEU A 287 -6.33 2.94 13.14
N MET A 288 -5.91 3.60 14.23
CA MET A 288 -6.76 3.82 15.41
C MET A 288 -7.97 4.68 15.07
N GLN A 289 -7.78 5.73 14.29
CA GLN A 289 -8.86 6.62 13.83
C GLN A 289 -9.88 5.84 13.00
N ALA A 290 -9.44 5.07 12.02
CA ALA A 290 -10.31 4.28 11.16
C ALA A 290 -11.12 3.25 11.97
N ILE A 291 -10.45 2.43 12.78
CA ILE A 291 -11.11 1.42 13.62
C ILE A 291 -12.16 2.05 14.53
N THR A 292 -11.80 3.14 15.22
CA THR A 292 -12.74 3.85 16.11
C THR A 292 -13.95 4.40 15.34
N ALA A 293 -13.73 4.97 14.16
CA ALA A 293 -14.78 5.57 13.35
C ALA A 293 -15.81 4.55 12.83
N THR A 294 -15.43 3.27 12.67
CA THR A 294 -16.38 2.20 12.28
C THR A 294 -17.41 1.91 13.37
N GLY A 295 -17.09 2.13 14.64
CA GLY A 295 -17.90 1.74 15.80
C GLY A 295 -17.98 0.23 16.01
N ALA A 296 -17.17 -0.56 15.33
CA ALA A 296 -17.15 -2.01 15.43
C ALA A 296 -16.79 -2.47 16.84
N GLN A 297 -17.52 -3.46 17.34
CA GLN A 297 -17.22 -4.12 18.61
C GLN A 297 -16.25 -5.30 18.41
N ARG A 298 -16.20 -5.84 17.21
CA ARG A 298 -15.30 -6.92 16.81
C ARG A 298 -14.35 -6.43 15.71
N VAL A 299 -13.05 -6.65 15.91
CA VAL A 299 -12.01 -6.29 14.94
C VAL A 299 -11.18 -7.53 14.62
N ILE A 300 -11.04 -7.83 13.33
CA ILE A 300 -10.22 -8.94 12.85
C ILE A 300 -9.05 -8.33 12.08
N VAL A 301 -7.85 -8.61 12.53
CA VAL A 301 -6.63 -8.03 11.95
C VAL A 301 -6.05 -9.01 10.93
N THR A 302 -5.75 -8.50 9.74
CA THR A 302 -5.04 -9.24 8.69
C THR A 302 -3.56 -8.84 8.69
N HIS A 303 -2.80 -9.19 7.69
CA HIS A 303 -1.36 -9.01 7.46
C HIS A 303 -0.66 -7.86 8.23
N GLY A 304 0.66 -7.88 8.29
CA GLY A 304 1.47 -6.90 9.01
C GLY A 304 1.66 -7.25 10.50
N SER A 305 1.50 -6.27 11.39
CA SER A 305 1.79 -6.41 12.84
C SER A 305 0.61 -6.97 13.65
N ILE A 306 0.01 -8.08 13.19
CA ILE A 306 -1.23 -8.67 13.71
C ILE A 306 -1.22 -8.81 15.25
N ALA A 307 -0.22 -9.50 15.80
CA ALA A 307 -0.19 -9.82 17.23
C ALA A 307 -0.15 -8.58 18.13
N VAL A 308 0.57 -7.54 17.70
CA VAL A 308 0.69 -6.29 18.46
C VAL A 308 -0.62 -5.51 18.43
N LEU A 309 -1.21 -5.36 17.25
CA LEU A 309 -2.47 -4.63 17.10
C LEU A 309 -3.63 -5.35 17.80
N VAL A 310 -3.75 -6.68 17.65
CA VAL A 310 -4.77 -7.49 18.35
C VAL A 310 -4.65 -7.30 19.87
N ARG A 311 -3.44 -7.43 20.43
CA ARG A 311 -3.25 -7.26 21.88
C ARG A 311 -3.65 -5.86 22.34
N TRP A 312 -3.29 -4.82 21.59
CA TRP A 312 -3.63 -3.45 21.93
C TRP A 312 -5.16 -3.23 21.88
N LEU A 313 -5.83 -3.71 20.85
CA LEU A 313 -7.30 -3.60 20.70
C LEU A 313 -8.04 -4.31 21.84
N GLN A 314 -7.57 -5.50 22.25
CA GLN A 314 -8.12 -6.22 23.40
C GLN A 314 -7.98 -5.42 24.71
N GLN A 315 -6.86 -4.72 24.91
CA GLN A 315 -6.66 -3.83 26.06
C GLN A 315 -7.61 -2.61 26.04
N GLN A 316 -8.08 -2.21 24.86
CA GLN A 316 -9.12 -1.17 24.70
C GLN A 316 -10.55 -1.72 24.87
N GLY A 317 -10.71 -3.01 25.21
CA GLY A 317 -12.03 -3.64 25.44
C GLY A 317 -12.72 -4.14 24.16
N LEU A 318 -12.08 -4.15 23.02
CA LEU A 318 -12.63 -4.70 21.77
C LEU A 318 -12.43 -6.21 21.69
N GLN A 319 -13.36 -6.90 21.02
CA GLN A 319 -13.17 -8.29 20.63
C GLN A 319 -12.23 -8.34 19.42
N ALA A 320 -10.95 -8.57 19.67
CA ALA A 320 -9.95 -8.59 18.60
C ALA A 320 -9.33 -9.98 18.41
N SER A 321 -9.14 -10.35 17.14
CA SER A 321 -8.49 -11.58 16.69
C SER A 321 -7.73 -11.33 15.39
N GLY A 322 -6.93 -12.29 14.92
CA GLY A 322 -6.27 -12.23 13.62
C GLY A 322 -6.82 -13.26 12.63
N PHE A 323 -6.70 -12.99 11.34
CA PHE A 323 -6.79 -13.96 10.27
C PHE A 323 -5.39 -14.21 9.70
N ASP A 324 -5.04 -15.48 9.52
CA ASP A 324 -3.85 -15.86 8.77
C ASP A 324 -4.16 -15.75 7.27
N THR A 325 -3.52 -14.80 6.60
CA THR A 325 -3.71 -14.54 5.17
C THR A 325 -2.40 -14.74 4.40
N GLU A 326 -2.50 -14.96 3.08
CA GLU A 326 -1.34 -15.04 2.18
C GLU A 326 -1.05 -13.68 1.50
N TYR A 327 -1.52 -12.55 2.06
CA TYR A 327 -1.14 -11.23 1.60
C TYR A 327 0.33 -10.97 1.95
N GLY A 328 1.06 -10.46 0.98
CA GLY A 328 2.48 -10.10 1.12
C GLY A 328 2.67 -8.68 1.66
N ASP A 329 3.93 -8.30 1.73
CA ASP A 329 4.28 -6.88 1.77
C ASP A 329 4.25 -6.37 0.31
N ASP A 330 3.67 -5.19 0.04
CA ASP A 330 3.64 -4.52 -1.28
C ASP A 330 5.02 -4.52 -1.97
N GLU A 331 6.09 -4.63 -1.20
CA GLU A 331 7.47 -4.68 -1.66
C GLU A 331 7.83 -5.92 -2.50
N ALA A 332 7.09 -7.01 -2.40
CA ALA A 332 7.36 -8.25 -3.13
C ALA A 332 6.76 -8.23 -4.56
N ASP A 333 5.76 -7.40 -4.81
CA ASP A 333 4.93 -7.51 -6.02
C ASP A 333 5.41 -6.72 -7.24
N ASP A 334 6.26 -5.71 -7.08
CA ASP A 334 6.82 -4.95 -8.23
C ASP A 334 7.74 -5.80 -9.15
N ALA A 335 8.14 -6.99 -8.69
CA ALA A 335 8.88 -7.95 -9.52
C ALA A 335 8.02 -8.62 -10.62
N GLY A 336 6.69 -8.62 -10.48
CA GLY A 336 5.74 -9.30 -11.40
C GLY A 336 5.27 -8.46 -12.59
N VAL A 337 5.23 -7.14 -12.46
CA VAL A 337 4.69 -6.24 -13.52
C VAL A 337 5.65 -6.05 -14.69
N GLY A 338 6.95 -6.34 -14.52
CA GLY A 338 7.97 -6.20 -15.57
C GLY A 338 7.89 -7.25 -16.70
N ASN A 339 7.23 -8.40 -16.46
CA ASN A 339 7.30 -9.52 -17.42
C ASN A 339 6.21 -9.51 -18.52
N ALA A 340 5.13 -8.74 -18.39
CA ALA A 340 4.09 -8.69 -19.42
C ALA A 340 4.36 -7.64 -20.51
N ALA A 341 5.09 -6.58 -20.22
CA ALA A 341 5.38 -5.50 -21.18
C ALA A 341 6.73 -5.64 -21.90
N SER A 342 7.68 -6.46 -21.38
CA SER A 342 9.00 -6.60 -21.98
C SER A 342 9.13 -7.73 -23.04
N SER A 343 8.11 -8.57 -23.19
CA SER A 343 8.15 -9.67 -24.19
C SER A 343 7.98 -9.22 -25.64
N ALA A 344 7.80 -7.93 -25.90
CA ALA A 344 7.69 -7.38 -27.27
C ALA A 344 8.96 -6.66 -27.78
N ALA A 345 10.00 -6.47 -26.96
CA ALA A 345 11.14 -5.63 -27.35
C ALA A 345 12.55 -6.23 -27.20
N ASP A 346 12.76 -7.40 -26.57
CA ASP A 346 14.12 -7.95 -26.49
C ASP A 346 14.13 -9.49 -26.51
N ASN A 347 14.18 -10.05 -27.73
CA ASN A 347 14.62 -11.41 -27.97
C ASN A 347 16.13 -11.41 -28.13
N ALA A 348 16.90 -11.62 -27.05
CA ALA A 348 18.24 -12.22 -27.08
C ALA A 348 18.79 -12.58 -25.68
N SER A 349 18.88 -13.88 -25.44
CA SER A 349 19.83 -14.65 -24.63
C SER A 349 20.13 -14.30 -23.16
N GLY A 350 20.01 -15.33 -22.31
CA GLY A 350 20.82 -15.49 -21.08
C GLY A 350 20.06 -16.03 -19.88
N THR A 351 20.25 -17.31 -19.65
CA THR A 351 19.79 -18.18 -18.55
C THR A 351 19.94 -17.62 -17.14
N ALA A 352 18.90 -17.85 -16.36
CA ALA A 352 18.80 -17.49 -14.95
C ALA A 352 18.98 -18.69 -14.01
N THR A 353 19.48 -18.45 -12.84
CA THR A 353 19.10 -19.17 -11.59
C THR A 353 19.69 -18.41 -10.40
N ALA A 354 18.86 -17.96 -9.50
CA ALA A 354 19.08 -17.75 -8.06
C ALA A 354 18.24 -16.58 -7.50
N THR A 355 17.04 -16.81 -7.01
CA THR A 355 16.26 -15.79 -6.24
C THR A 355 15.34 -16.34 -5.16
N ALA A 356 15.54 -17.58 -4.68
CA ALA A 356 14.66 -18.13 -3.64
C ALA A 356 15.10 -17.85 -2.18
N ASP A 357 16.35 -17.43 -1.93
CA ASP A 357 16.91 -17.37 -0.56
C ASP A 357 16.94 -15.97 0.09
N VAL A 358 16.61 -14.91 -0.63
CA VAL A 358 16.75 -13.54 -0.08
C VAL A 358 15.49 -13.04 0.63
N ALA A 359 14.32 -13.51 0.23
CA ALA A 359 13.05 -13.06 0.79
C ALA A 359 12.80 -13.58 2.23
N ALA A 360 13.12 -14.86 2.50
CA ALA A 360 12.90 -15.46 3.81
C ALA A 360 13.78 -14.84 4.93
N THR A 361 14.99 -14.36 4.58
CA THR A 361 15.91 -13.75 5.55
C THR A 361 15.54 -12.31 5.90
N ALA A 362 14.84 -11.58 5.03
CA ALA A 362 14.43 -10.21 5.26
C ALA A 362 13.28 -10.12 6.27
N THR A 363 12.29 -10.99 6.18
CA THR A 363 11.11 -11.00 7.06
C THR A 363 11.49 -11.40 8.49
N ALA A 364 12.35 -12.38 8.68
CA ALA A 364 12.80 -12.82 10.01
C ALA A 364 13.59 -11.73 10.75
N ASN A 365 14.40 -10.92 10.05
CA ASN A 365 15.20 -9.86 10.66
C ASN A 365 14.40 -8.60 10.99
N VAL A 366 13.31 -8.31 10.28
CA VAL A 366 12.42 -7.18 10.60
C VAL A 366 11.66 -7.48 11.89
N THR A 367 11.12 -8.68 12.03
CA THR A 367 10.37 -9.09 13.23
C THR A 367 11.26 -9.09 14.47
N ALA A 368 12.50 -9.56 14.39
CA ALA A 368 13.42 -9.58 15.52
C ALA A 368 13.84 -8.17 16.00
N ASN A 369 14.10 -7.23 15.08
CA ASN A 369 14.48 -5.87 15.43
C ASN A 369 13.30 -5.02 15.96
N VAL A 370 12.08 -5.31 15.53
CA VAL A 370 10.87 -4.64 16.01
C VAL A 370 10.57 -5.07 17.44
N THR A 371 10.72 -6.35 17.77
CA THR A 371 10.52 -6.85 19.15
C THR A 371 11.53 -6.24 20.13
N ALA A 372 12.78 -6.08 19.72
CA ALA A 372 13.81 -5.45 20.56
C ALA A 372 13.53 -3.96 20.80
N ASN A 373 13.04 -3.21 19.83
CA ASN A 373 12.72 -1.79 19.99
C ASN A 373 11.45 -1.54 20.82
N VAL A 374 10.47 -2.42 20.77
CA VAL A 374 9.27 -2.34 21.62
C VAL A 374 9.61 -2.56 23.09
N THR A 375 10.54 -3.49 23.38
CA THR A 375 10.99 -3.75 24.76
C THR A 375 11.77 -2.57 25.33
N ALA A 376 12.57 -1.86 24.51
CA ALA A 376 13.31 -0.67 24.94
C ALA A 376 12.40 0.53 25.21
N ALA A 377 11.38 0.76 24.35
CA ALA A 377 10.42 1.85 24.54
C ALA A 377 9.54 1.66 25.79
N SER A 378 9.22 0.40 26.13
CA SER A 378 8.46 0.07 27.34
C SER A 378 9.29 0.27 28.63
N ALA A 379 10.60 0.13 28.56
CA ALA A 379 11.48 0.35 29.70
C ALA A 379 11.69 1.84 30.01
N GLU A 380 11.73 2.71 29.02
CA GLU A 380 11.84 4.17 29.22
C GLU A 380 10.55 4.80 29.76
N ALA A 381 9.38 4.26 29.40
CA ALA A 381 8.10 4.78 29.90
C ALA A 381 7.84 4.50 31.39
N VAL A 382 8.54 3.55 32.00
CA VAL A 382 8.40 3.22 33.45
C VAL A 382 9.35 4.03 34.31
N SER A 383 10.32 4.75 33.77
CA SER A 383 11.36 5.48 34.51
C SER A 383 11.05 6.95 34.81
N THR A 384 9.91 7.51 34.41
CA THR A 384 9.61 8.95 34.57
C THR A 384 8.56 9.31 35.63
N ASP A 385 8.14 8.37 36.47
CA ASP A 385 7.16 8.67 37.54
C ASP A 385 7.73 8.41 38.94
N ALA A 386 8.63 9.30 39.38
CA ALA A 386 9.00 9.46 40.79
C ALA A 386 9.53 10.88 41.04
N ALA A 387 8.63 11.84 41.27
CA ALA A 387 8.98 13.11 41.87
C ALA A 387 8.65 13.08 43.39
N PRO A 388 9.53 13.49 44.27
CA PRO A 388 9.28 13.49 45.71
C PRO A 388 8.46 14.70 46.15
N ALA A 389 7.46 14.44 46.95
CA ALA A 389 6.73 15.43 47.71
C ALA A 389 7.58 15.90 48.94
N GLY A 390 7.55 17.18 49.20
CA GLY A 390 7.94 17.74 50.49
C GLY A 390 8.87 18.94 50.40
N ALA A 391 8.49 20.15 50.75
CA ALA A 391 8.38 20.66 52.10
C ALA A 391 7.92 22.11 52.07
N ARG A 392 7.04 22.46 53.02
CA ARG A 392 6.65 23.83 53.37
C ARG A 392 7.81 24.54 54.09
N HIS A 393 7.89 25.82 53.94
CA HIS A 393 7.88 26.85 54.95
C HIS A 393 8.45 28.19 54.45
N ALA A 394 7.72 29.17 54.89
CA ALA A 394 7.85 30.60 55.11
C ALA A 394 7.43 31.51 53.99
#